data_a65a701ad42c1ae6597efd9f9bb29fdb
#
_entry.id   a65a701ad42c1ae6597efd9f9bb29fdb
#
_cell.length_a   1.000
_cell.length_b   1.000
_cell.length_c   1.000
_cell.angle_alpha   90.00
_cell.angle_beta   90.00
_cell.angle_gamma   90.00
#
_symmetry.space_group_name_H-M   'P 1'
#
loop_
_entity.id
_entity.type
_entity.pdbx_description
1 polymer ?
#
loop_
_entity_poly.entity_id
_entity_poly.type
_entity_poly.pdbx_seq_one_letter_code
_entity_poly.pdbx_strand_id
1 'polypeptide(L)'
;MKEIARIQNINKELLDWYLSLENRDKYTNPYLIMPDESYFKSKIKIVTLGKETNGWGEYESYTTQEELESLYIDKIIQKNLWGYNIPYWDFCFSHLQSCLPENTGLCFANVALLGYRYGNKGYDTKLAPELGIFLKKYLDVLSPDIIICLTGFGTKNGGLNYSRILENIFGTYHPENNIPMYDGKHPLYKLSFASNANIYGTRHPQGTSNKWRENFSKYIVDIINTL
;
A
#
# COMPACT_ATOMS: atom_id res chain seq x y z
N MET A 1 -2.87 -12.12 19.00
CA MET A 1 -1.42 -11.89 19.08
C MET A 1 -1.14 -10.42 19.35
N LYS A 2 0.03 -10.08 19.90
CA LYS A 2 0.38 -8.71 20.31
C LYS A 2 0.39 -7.71 19.14
N GLU A 3 0.86 -8.14 17.97
CA GLU A 3 0.93 -7.31 16.76
C GLU A 3 -0.45 -6.94 16.23
N ILE A 4 -1.38 -7.89 16.18
CA ILE A 4 -2.78 -7.63 15.76
C ILE A 4 -3.43 -6.60 16.69
N ALA A 5 -3.28 -6.74 17.99
CA ALA A 5 -3.84 -5.78 18.95
C ALA A 5 -3.22 -4.36 18.76
N ARG A 6 -1.94 -4.27 18.39
CA ARG A 6 -1.30 -2.98 18.06
C ARG A 6 -1.88 -2.39 16.77
N ILE A 7 -2.12 -3.21 15.75
CA ILE A 7 -2.79 -2.78 14.51
C ILE A 7 -4.20 -2.25 14.82
N GLN A 8 -4.99 -2.97 15.61
CA GLN A 8 -6.32 -2.55 16.01
C GLN A 8 -6.32 -1.21 16.79
N ASN A 9 -5.32 -0.97 17.63
CA ASN A 9 -5.17 0.32 18.30
C ASN A 9 -4.87 1.45 17.31
N ILE A 10 -4.02 1.20 16.30
CA ILE A 10 -3.75 2.18 15.23
C ILE A 10 -5.01 2.43 14.41
N ASN A 11 -5.77 1.38 14.09
CA ASN A 11 -7.06 1.48 13.39
C ASN A 11 -8.03 2.38 14.15
N LYS A 12 -8.12 2.20 15.48
CA LYS A 12 -8.93 3.04 16.34
C LYS A 12 -8.51 4.50 16.30
N GLU A 13 -7.22 4.77 16.48
CA GLU A 13 -6.68 6.13 16.43
C GLU A 13 -6.92 6.80 15.08
N LEU A 14 -6.74 6.08 13.96
CA LEU A 14 -7.00 6.59 12.61
C LEU A 14 -8.48 6.90 12.40
N LEU A 15 -9.37 6.03 12.88
CA LEU A 15 -10.81 6.25 12.80
C LEU A 15 -11.24 7.44 13.65
N ASP A 16 -10.77 7.55 14.89
CA ASP A 16 -11.06 8.67 15.79
C ASP A 16 -10.59 10.01 15.16
N TRP A 17 -9.39 10.02 14.58
CA TRP A 17 -8.89 11.20 13.87
C TRP A 17 -9.76 11.53 12.66
N TYR A 18 -10.12 10.54 11.83
CA TYR A 18 -11.00 10.74 10.67
C TYR A 18 -12.35 11.31 11.08
N LEU A 19 -12.95 10.80 12.16
CA LEU A 19 -14.23 11.29 12.68
C LEU A 19 -14.16 12.73 13.20
N SER A 20 -12.97 13.20 13.60
CA SER A 20 -12.73 14.57 14.03
C SER A 20 -12.57 15.58 12.89
N LEU A 21 -12.45 15.13 11.63
CA LEU A 21 -12.30 16.02 10.49
C LEU A 21 -13.58 16.80 10.21
N GLU A 22 -13.50 18.13 10.13
CA GLU A 22 -14.66 19.01 9.87
C GLU A 22 -15.35 18.73 8.52
N ASN A 23 -14.59 18.32 7.50
CA ASN A 23 -15.09 18.07 6.15
C ASN A 23 -14.92 16.60 5.74
N ARG A 24 -15.15 15.67 6.66
CA ARG A 24 -14.97 14.22 6.40
C ARG A 24 -15.85 13.69 5.27
N ASP A 25 -16.97 14.35 4.97
CA ASP A 25 -17.86 14.05 3.85
C ASP A 25 -17.21 14.16 2.47
N LYS A 26 -16.06 14.83 2.36
CA LYS A 26 -15.25 14.93 1.14
C LYS A 26 -14.38 13.70 0.91
N TYR A 27 -14.19 12.86 1.93
CA TYR A 27 -13.25 11.74 1.90
C TYR A 27 -13.97 10.39 1.93
N THR A 28 -13.31 9.37 1.41
CA THR A 28 -13.70 7.98 1.60
C THR A 28 -13.58 7.59 3.07
N ASN A 29 -14.09 6.43 3.45
CA ASN A 29 -13.74 5.84 4.73
C ASN A 29 -12.23 5.59 4.83
N PRO A 30 -11.65 5.63 6.05
CA PRO A 30 -10.23 5.33 6.23
C PRO A 30 -9.94 3.85 5.90
N TYR A 31 -8.77 3.64 5.28
CA TYR A 31 -8.28 2.31 4.96
C TYR A 31 -7.65 1.69 6.22
N LEU A 32 -8.46 0.99 7.00
CA LEU A 32 -7.99 0.29 8.19
C LEU A 32 -7.33 -1.03 7.77
N ILE A 33 -6.02 -1.12 7.99
CA ILE A 33 -5.24 -2.30 7.63
C ILE A 33 -5.50 -3.41 8.66
N MET A 34 -5.79 -4.63 8.19
CA MET A 34 -5.97 -5.79 9.06
C MET A 34 -5.29 -7.02 8.45
N PRO A 35 -3.96 -7.15 8.60
CA PRO A 35 -3.21 -8.25 8.00
C PRO A 35 -3.59 -9.58 8.63
N ASP A 36 -3.46 -10.64 7.85
CA ASP A 36 -3.60 -12.02 8.36
C ASP A 36 -2.47 -12.35 9.34
N GLU A 37 -2.75 -13.23 10.31
CA GLU A 37 -1.76 -13.69 11.27
C GLU A 37 -0.54 -14.37 10.62
N SER A 38 -0.74 -15.00 9.47
CA SER A 38 0.33 -15.65 8.71
C SER A 38 1.39 -14.64 8.27
N TYR A 39 1.03 -13.37 8.03
CA TYR A 39 1.97 -12.32 7.73
C TYR A 39 3.04 -12.18 8.82
N PHE A 40 2.64 -12.15 10.08
CA PHE A 40 3.57 -11.98 11.20
C PHE A 40 4.42 -13.21 11.47
N LYS A 41 3.96 -14.40 11.06
CA LYS A 41 4.68 -15.67 11.19
C LYS A 41 5.65 -15.92 10.03
N SER A 42 5.56 -15.16 8.96
CA SER A 42 6.37 -15.33 7.76
C SER A 42 7.82 -14.92 7.99
N LYS A 43 8.74 -15.63 7.32
CA LYS A 43 10.19 -15.35 7.38
C LYS A 43 10.52 -14.03 6.70
N ILE A 44 9.92 -13.79 5.54
CA ILE A 44 10.06 -12.55 4.77
C ILE A 44 8.71 -11.84 4.74
N LYS A 45 8.72 -10.55 5.02
CA LYS A 45 7.53 -9.70 5.09
C LYS A 45 7.56 -8.61 4.04
N ILE A 46 6.53 -8.57 3.23
CA ILE A 46 6.40 -7.57 2.15
C ILE A 46 5.17 -6.72 2.41
N VAL A 47 5.32 -5.41 2.29
CA VAL A 47 4.19 -4.47 2.23
C VAL A 47 4.13 -3.85 0.85
N THR A 48 2.98 -3.95 0.18
CA THR A 48 2.72 -3.16 -1.03
C THR A 48 1.98 -1.89 -0.66
N LEU A 49 2.41 -0.78 -1.22
CA LEU A 49 1.79 0.52 -1.04
C LEU A 49 1.13 0.97 -2.36
N GLY A 50 -0.19 0.91 -2.41
CA GLY A 50 -1.00 1.54 -3.47
C GLY A 50 -1.04 3.06 -3.31
N LYS A 51 -1.83 3.74 -4.14
CA LYS A 51 -1.98 5.20 -4.11
C LYS A 51 -2.86 5.66 -2.95
N GLU A 52 -4.15 5.77 -3.23
CA GLU A 52 -5.20 6.19 -2.31
C GLU A 52 -6.36 5.20 -2.32
N THR A 53 -7.27 5.40 -1.39
CA THR A 53 -8.51 4.63 -1.29
C THR A 53 -9.51 5.11 -2.34
N ASN A 54 -9.53 4.48 -3.50
CA ASN A 54 -10.50 4.79 -4.56
C ASN A 54 -11.83 4.12 -4.25
N GLY A 55 -12.78 4.87 -3.68
CA GLY A 55 -14.12 4.37 -3.35
C GLY A 55 -14.16 3.29 -2.23
N TRP A 56 -13.20 3.30 -1.33
CA TRP A 56 -13.13 2.36 -0.21
C TRP A 56 -14.27 2.56 0.76
N GLY A 57 -15.17 1.59 0.77
CA GLY A 57 -16.41 1.68 1.54
C GLY A 57 -17.33 2.80 1.05
N GLU A 58 -18.59 2.70 1.29
CA GLU A 58 -19.48 3.82 1.15
C GLU A 58 -19.50 4.60 2.46
N TYR A 59 -19.40 5.91 2.39
CA TYR A 59 -19.27 6.79 3.57
C TYR A 59 -20.29 6.52 4.67
N GLU A 60 -21.52 6.20 4.29
CA GLU A 60 -22.62 6.01 5.25
C GLU A 60 -22.83 4.54 5.66
N SER A 61 -22.16 3.61 4.99
CA SER A 61 -22.36 2.18 5.19
C SER A 61 -21.45 1.55 6.26
N TYR A 62 -20.33 2.22 6.58
CA TYR A 62 -19.34 1.71 7.53
C TYR A 62 -18.98 2.81 8.52
N THR A 63 -19.36 2.63 9.77
CA THR A 63 -19.23 3.67 10.81
C THR A 63 -18.40 3.22 12.00
N THR A 64 -18.16 1.91 12.12
CA THR A 64 -17.39 1.34 13.23
C THR A 64 -16.06 0.79 12.77
N GLN A 65 -15.13 0.64 13.70
CA GLN A 65 -13.83 0.04 13.46
C GLN A 65 -13.98 -1.40 12.96
N GLU A 66 -14.84 -2.18 13.58
CA GLU A 66 -15.07 -3.59 13.28
C GLU A 66 -15.59 -3.77 11.84
N GLU A 67 -16.49 -2.89 11.40
CA GLU A 67 -17.01 -2.92 10.03
C GLU A 67 -15.90 -2.66 9.00
N LEU A 68 -15.05 -1.66 9.24
CA LEU A 68 -13.96 -1.31 8.33
C LEU A 68 -12.83 -2.34 8.34
N GLU A 69 -12.52 -2.93 9.49
CA GLU A 69 -11.58 -4.06 9.59
C GLU A 69 -12.14 -5.30 8.87
N SER A 70 -13.43 -5.59 9.05
CA SER A 70 -14.12 -6.68 8.35
C SER A 70 -14.14 -6.46 6.84
N LEU A 71 -14.30 -5.21 6.39
CA LEU A 71 -14.20 -4.86 4.97
C LEU A 71 -12.81 -5.20 4.40
N TYR A 72 -11.74 -4.87 5.13
CA TYR A 72 -10.39 -5.24 4.72
C TYR A 72 -10.23 -6.77 4.62
N ILE A 73 -10.69 -7.50 5.63
CA ILE A 73 -10.61 -8.97 5.64
C ILE A 73 -11.38 -9.55 4.46
N ASP A 74 -12.62 -9.13 4.22
CA ASP A 74 -13.46 -9.62 3.13
C ASP A 74 -12.82 -9.32 1.76
N LYS A 75 -12.43 -8.07 1.51
CA LYS A 75 -11.95 -7.66 0.19
C LYS A 75 -10.51 -8.08 -0.09
N ILE A 76 -9.64 -8.01 0.90
CA ILE A 76 -8.20 -8.19 0.70
C ILE A 76 -7.74 -9.60 1.10
N ILE A 77 -8.14 -10.09 2.26
CA ILE A 77 -7.70 -11.42 2.73
C ILE A 77 -8.49 -12.52 2.03
N GLN A 78 -9.82 -12.40 2.00
CA GLN A 78 -10.70 -13.38 1.35
C GLN A 78 -10.85 -13.15 -0.16
N LYS A 79 -10.31 -12.03 -0.69
CA LYS A 79 -10.32 -11.66 -2.11
C LYS A 79 -11.73 -11.52 -2.73
N ASN A 80 -12.73 -11.20 -1.92
CA ASN A 80 -14.10 -10.94 -2.37
C ASN A 80 -14.21 -9.54 -3.02
N LEU A 81 -13.40 -9.29 -4.03
CA LEU A 81 -13.42 -8.04 -4.77
C LEU A 81 -14.74 -7.89 -5.53
N TRP A 82 -15.24 -6.66 -5.64
CA TRP A 82 -16.54 -6.27 -6.24
C TRP A 82 -16.73 -6.59 -7.73
N GLY A 83 -16.26 -7.74 -8.24
CA GLY A 83 -16.42 -8.12 -9.65
C GLY A 83 -15.67 -7.22 -10.65
N TYR A 84 -14.84 -6.31 -10.18
CA TYR A 84 -14.02 -5.46 -11.01
C TYR A 84 -12.70 -6.13 -11.34
N ASN A 85 -12.42 -6.23 -12.62
CA ASN A 85 -11.07 -6.46 -13.12
C ASN A 85 -10.25 -5.16 -12.89
N ILE A 86 -9.93 -4.90 -11.61
CA ILE A 86 -9.11 -3.74 -11.24
C ILE A 86 -7.67 -4.14 -11.48
N PRO A 87 -6.96 -3.52 -12.43
CA PRO A 87 -5.60 -3.91 -12.81
C PRO A 87 -4.59 -3.96 -11.65
N TYR A 88 -4.84 -3.18 -10.60
CA TYR A 88 -4.04 -3.21 -9.39
C TYR A 88 -4.19 -4.53 -8.62
N TRP A 89 -5.43 -4.96 -8.36
CA TRP A 89 -5.70 -6.18 -7.60
C TRP A 89 -5.39 -7.44 -8.39
N ASP A 90 -5.65 -7.43 -9.70
CA ASP A 90 -5.20 -8.49 -10.60
C ASP A 90 -3.68 -8.65 -10.54
N PHE A 91 -2.92 -7.55 -10.63
CA PHE A 91 -1.48 -7.61 -10.46
C PHE A 91 -1.08 -8.15 -9.08
N CYS A 92 -1.67 -7.64 -8.01
CA CYS A 92 -1.32 -8.02 -6.64
C CYS A 92 -1.59 -9.50 -6.36
N PHE A 93 -2.73 -10.04 -6.79
CA PHE A 93 -3.14 -11.40 -6.47
C PHE A 93 -2.69 -12.42 -7.51
N SER A 94 -2.87 -12.11 -8.81
CA SER A 94 -2.63 -13.08 -9.88
C SER A 94 -1.17 -13.13 -10.34
N HIS A 95 -0.43 -12.04 -10.17
CA HIS A 95 0.97 -11.98 -10.60
C HIS A 95 1.94 -11.96 -9.41
N LEU A 96 1.79 -11.01 -8.48
CA LEU A 96 2.75 -10.89 -7.38
C LEU A 96 2.56 -12.01 -6.35
N GLN A 97 1.41 -12.10 -5.70
CA GLN A 97 1.20 -13.07 -4.62
C GLN A 97 1.37 -14.52 -5.07
N SER A 98 0.93 -14.86 -6.28
CA SER A 98 0.99 -16.23 -6.79
C SER A 98 2.41 -16.77 -7.04
N CYS A 99 3.40 -15.89 -7.17
CA CYS A 99 4.79 -16.30 -7.40
C CYS A 99 5.68 -16.19 -6.16
N LEU A 100 5.18 -15.65 -5.04
CA LEU A 100 5.97 -15.54 -3.82
C LEU A 100 6.25 -16.92 -3.19
N PRO A 101 7.46 -17.12 -2.61
CA PRO A 101 7.75 -18.32 -1.82
C PRO A 101 6.78 -18.50 -0.65
N GLU A 102 6.50 -19.76 -0.26
CA GLU A 102 5.52 -20.10 0.79
C GLU A 102 5.74 -19.38 2.13
N ASN A 103 6.98 -19.10 2.49
CA ASN A 103 7.31 -18.41 3.74
C ASN A 103 7.33 -16.89 3.64
N THR A 104 6.65 -16.34 2.64
CA THR A 104 6.55 -14.89 2.42
C THR A 104 5.18 -14.36 2.81
N GLY A 105 5.14 -13.42 3.75
CA GLY A 105 3.93 -12.68 4.12
C GLY A 105 3.75 -11.45 3.25
N LEU A 106 2.55 -11.24 2.74
CA LEU A 106 2.20 -10.08 1.93
C LEU A 106 1.07 -9.31 2.61
N CYS A 107 1.29 -8.02 2.84
CA CYS A 107 0.29 -7.09 3.35
C CYS A 107 0.07 -5.96 2.34
N PHE A 108 -1.18 -5.59 2.15
CA PHE A 108 -1.58 -4.53 1.23
C PHE A 108 -1.96 -3.28 2.00
N ALA A 109 -1.34 -2.16 1.65
CA ALA A 109 -1.64 -0.86 2.19
C ALA A 109 -1.71 0.19 1.07
N ASN A 110 -2.11 1.40 1.42
CA ASN A 110 -2.03 2.56 0.56
C ASN A 110 -1.12 3.62 1.20
N VAL A 111 -0.43 4.40 0.37
CA VAL A 111 0.36 5.53 0.86
C VAL A 111 -0.58 6.55 1.49
N ALA A 112 -1.69 6.89 0.81
CA ALA A 112 -2.74 7.71 1.38
C ALA A 112 -3.87 6.81 1.91
N LEU A 113 -4.05 6.79 3.23
CA LEU A 113 -5.08 6.00 3.92
C LEU A 113 -6.48 6.59 3.79
N LEU A 114 -6.61 7.78 3.20
CA LEU A 114 -7.84 8.42 2.78
C LEU A 114 -7.70 8.87 1.33
N GLY A 115 -8.80 8.80 0.57
CA GLY A 115 -8.93 9.38 -0.76
C GLY A 115 -10.09 10.35 -0.83
N TYR A 116 -10.17 11.13 -1.89
CA TYR A 116 -11.36 11.93 -2.17
C TYR A 116 -12.53 11.05 -2.57
N ARG A 117 -13.71 11.49 -2.20
CA ARG A 117 -14.99 10.89 -2.57
C ARG A 117 -15.47 11.41 -3.95
N TYR A 118 -16.42 10.72 -4.56
CA TYR A 118 -17.15 11.17 -5.76
C TYR A 118 -16.31 11.48 -7.00
N GLY A 119 -15.47 10.53 -7.40
CA GLY A 119 -14.75 10.60 -8.68
C GLY A 119 -13.59 11.57 -8.71
N ASN A 120 -13.33 12.31 -7.66
CA ASN A 120 -12.09 13.03 -7.51
C ASN A 120 -10.97 12.05 -7.24
N LYS A 121 -9.91 12.12 -8.04
CA LYS A 121 -8.73 11.26 -7.87
C LYS A 121 -7.74 11.91 -6.93
N GLY A 122 -7.08 11.08 -6.13
CA GLY A 122 -6.02 11.53 -5.24
C GLY A 122 -6.50 11.71 -3.80
N TYR A 123 -5.72 12.44 -3.05
CA TYR A 123 -5.96 12.74 -1.64
C TYR A 123 -5.68 14.22 -1.35
N ASP A 124 -6.17 14.73 -0.23
CA ASP A 124 -5.88 16.08 0.20
C ASP A 124 -4.44 16.18 0.72
N THR A 125 -3.60 16.92 0.00
CA THR A 125 -2.18 17.07 0.36
C THR A 125 -1.95 17.79 1.69
N LYS A 126 -2.94 18.48 2.22
CA LYS A 126 -2.90 19.08 3.56
C LYS A 126 -2.91 18.02 4.65
N LEU A 127 -3.45 16.83 4.37
CA LEU A 127 -3.49 15.71 5.29
C LEU A 127 -2.22 14.82 5.21
N ALA A 128 -1.26 15.16 4.35
CA ALA A 128 -0.05 14.36 4.17
C ALA A 128 0.75 14.12 5.45
N PRO A 129 0.92 15.11 6.36
CA PRO A 129 1.65 14.87 7.61
C PRO A 129 0.97 13.81 8.49
N GLU A 130 -0.34 13.94 8.71
CA GLU A 130 -1.12 13.02 9.55
C GLU A 130 -1.19 11.62 8.94
N LEU A 131 -1.45 11.53 7.63
CA LEU A 131 -1.45 10.26 6.90
C LEU A 131 -0.07 9.58 6.99
N GLY A 132 1.01 10.36 6.92
CA GLY A 132 2.37 9.87 7.11
C GLY A 132 2.60 9.30 8.51
N ILE A 133 2.11 9.97 9.56
CA ILE A 133 2.20 9.48 10.94
C ILE A 133 1.49 8.13 11.09
N PHE A 134 0.27 7.99 10.58
CA PHE A 134 -0.47 6.73 10.67
C PHE A 134 0.19 5.62 9.85
N LEU A 135 0.59 5.90 8.61
CA LEU A 135 1.28 4.91 7.78
C LEU A 135 2.59 4.46 8.45
N LYS A 136 3.34 5.37 9.05
CA LYS A 136 4.54 5.03 9.83
C LYS A 136 4.21 4.09 10.98
N LYS A 137 3.20 4.38 11.79
CA LYS A 137 2.76 3.49 12.89
C LYS A 137 2.46 2.08 12.39
N TYR A 138 1.76 1.94 11.25
CA TYR A 138 1.51 0.63 10.64
C TYR A 138 2.81 -0.05 10.23
N LEU A 139 3.69 0.63 9.52
CA LEU A 139 4.96 0.06 9.07
C LEU A 139 5.86 -0.35 10.23
N ASP A 140 5.86 0.40 11.33
CA ASP A 140 6.61 0.06 12.55
C ASP A 140 6.09 -1.24 13.21
N VAL A 141 4.78 -1.54 13.10
CA VAL A 141 4.21 -2.80 13.60
C VAL A 141 4.37 -3.94 12.60
N LEU A 142 4.13 -3.66 11.32
CA LEU A 142 4.26 -4.64 10.24
C LEU A 142 5.71 -5.09 10.05
N SER A 143 6.67 -4.22 10.36
CA SER A 143 8.11 -4.49 10.28
C SER A 143 8.52 -5.23 8.99
N PRO A 144 8.24 -4.65 7.79
CA PRO A 144 8.51 -5.31 6.53
C PRO A 144 10.01 -5.37 6.23
N ASP A 145 10.44 -6.44 5.55
CA ASP A 145 11.78 -6.55 4.94
C ASP A 145 11.83 -5.84 3.59
N ILE A 146 10.68 -5.82 2.89
CA ILE A 146 10.53 -5.19 1.57
C ILE A 146 9.26 -4.32 1.55
N ILE A 147 9.39 -3.10 1.05
CA ILE A 147 8.27 -2.22 0.73
C ILE A 147 8.23 -1.97 -0.77
N ILE A 148 7.08 -2.19 -1.41
CA ILE A 148 6.88 -1.99 -2.84
C ILE A 148 5.88 -0.85 -3.05
N CYS A 149 6.35 0.30 -3.49
CA CYS A 149 5.51 1.47 -3.77
C CYS A 149 5.00 1.43 -5.22
N LEU A 150 3.72 1.09 -5.39
CA LEU A 150 3.01 1.03 -6.68
C LEU A 150 2.31 2.36 -7.00
N THR A 151 2.96 3.48 -6.74
CA THR A 151 2.35 4.82 -6.76
C THR A 151 2.69 5.65 -8.00
N GLY A 152 3.53 5.12 -8.89
CA GLY A 152 3.92 5.83 -10.11
C GLY A 152 5.21 6.63 -9.95
N PHE A 153 6.14 6.20 -9.12
CA PHE A 153 7.48 6.77 -9.04
C PHE A 153 8.12 6.85 -10.43
N GLY A 154 8.77 7.97 -10.73
CA GLY A 154 9.44 8.20 -12.01
C GLY A 154 8.54 8.63 -13.17
N THR A 155 7.23 8.75 -13.00
CA THR A 155 6.35 9.35 -14.01
C THR A 155 6.13 10.84 -13.72
N LYS A 156 6.20 11.69 -14.77
CA LYS A 156 6.10 13.15 -14.64
C LYS A 156 4.90 13.68 -13.85
N ASN A 157 3.82 12.90 -13.72
CA ASN A 157 2.55 13.36 -13.14
C ASN A 157 1.98 12.44 -12.04
N GLY A 158 2.56 11.30 -11.72
CA GLY A 158 1.90 10.30 -10.89
C GLY A 158 2.48 10.07 -9.49
N GLY A 159 3.76 10.34 -9.31
CA GLY A 159 4.47 9.98 -8.08
C GLY A 159 4.64 11.12 -7.07
N LEU A 160 4.65 12.37 -7.53
CA LEU A 160 5.04 13.53 -6.73
C LEU A 160 4.16 13.78 -5.51
N ASN A 161 2.85 13.53 -5.61
CA ASN A 161 1.94 13.77 -4.48
C ASN A 161 2.08 12.73 -3.37
N TYR A 162 2.40 11.49 -3.72
CA TYR A 162 2.58 10.40 -2.75
C TYR A 162 3.98 10.39 -2.15
N SER A 163 4.99 10.90 -2.85
CA SER A 163 6.35 11.04 -2.32
C SER A 163 6.39 11.85 -1.04
N ARG A 164 5.57 12.90 -0.93
CA ARG A 164 5.49 13.73 0.28
C ARG A 164 5.14 12.93 1.54
N ILE A 165 4.19 11.99 1.44
CA ILE A 165 3.84 11.14 2.58
C ILE A 165 5.03 10.23 2.93
N LEU A 166 5.68 9.64 1.93
CA LEU A 166 6.84 8.79 2.14
C LEU A 166 8.04 9.56 2.69
N GLU A 167 8.26 10.79 2.21
CA GLU A 167 9.30 11.67 2.73
C GLU A 167 9.06 12.08 4.20
N ASN A 168 7.80 12.25 4.60
CA ASN A 168 7.45 12.48 6.00
C ASN A 168 7.77 11.28 6.90
N ILE A 169 7.75 10.06 6.34
CA ILE A 169 8.01 8.82 7.08
C ILE A 169 9.51 8.51 7.14
N PHE A 170 10.17 8.59 5.99
CA PHE A 170 11.51 8.05 5.79
C PHE A 170 12.58 9.12 5.53
N GLY A 171 12.18 10.39 5.44
CA GLY A 171 13.07 11.48 5.02
C GLY A 171 13.20 11.59 3.50
N THR A 172 14.03 12.52 3.04
CA THR A 172 14.28 12.73 1.61
C THR A 172 14.89 11.47 0.99
N TYR A 173 14.35 11.05 -0.16
CA TYR A 173 14.88 9.90 -0.87
C TYR A 173 15.73 10.32 -2.07
N HIS A 174 16.70 9.47 -2.38
CA HIS A 174 17.46 9.55 -3.63
C HIS A 174 17.20 8.26 -4.43
N PRO A 175 16.72 8.35 -5.68
CA PRO A 175 16.62 7.18 -6.54
C PRO A 175 18.04 6.70 -6.87
N GLU A 176 18.45 5.57 -6.30
CA GLU A 176 19.83 5.09 -6.46
C GLU A 176 20.09 4.49 -7.83
N ASN A 177 19.14 3.76 -8.39
CA ASN A 177 19.34 3.11 -9.68
C ASN A 177 18.02 2.83 -10.37
N ASN A 178 17.95 3.13 -11.67
CA ASN A 178 16.96 2.57 -12.55
C ASN A 178 17.31 1.10 -12.78
N ILE A 179 16.51 0.20 -12.23
CA ILE A 179 16.58 -1.20 -12.60
C ILE A 179 15.76 -1.34 -13.88
N PRO A 180 16.41 -1.57 -15.04
CA PRO A 180 15.69 -1.66 -16.30
C PRO A 180 14.74 -2.84 -16.26
N MET A 181 13.45 -2.58 -16.30
CA MET A 181 12.45 -3.58 -16.54
C MET A 181 12.37 -3.89 -18.04
N TYR A 182 11.88 -5.07 -18.36
CA TYR A 182 11.91 -5.65 -19.72
C TYR A 182 11.39 -4.74 -20.85
N ASP A 183 10.44 -3.84 -20.56
CA ASP A 183 9.87 -2.95 -21.60
C ASP A 183 10.61 -1.61 -21.74
N GLY A 184 11.64 -1.37 -20.92
CA GLY A 184 12.42 -0.13 -20.89
C GLY A 184 11.62 1.14 -20.55
N LYS A 185 10.30 1.02 -20.40
CA LYS A 185 9.40 2.17 -20.22
C LYS A 185 9.00 2.42 -18.76
N HIS A 186 9.07 1.39 -17.93
CA HIS A 186 8.55 1.41 -16.58
C HIS A 186 9.57 0.80 -15.61
N PRO A 187 10.65 1.53 -15.29
CA PRO A 187 11.70 1.01 -14.45
C PRO A 187 11.21 0.79 -13.01
N LEU A 188 11.83 -0.16 -12.34
CA LEU A 188 11.82 -0.29 -10.91
C LEU A 188 12.94 0.56 -10.33
N TYR A 189 12.64 1.35 -9.33
CA TYR A 189 13.62 2.16 -8.61
C TYR A 189 13.86 1.56 -7.23
N LYS A 190 15.11 1.32 -6.88
CA LYS A 190 15.47 1.15 -5.48
C LYS A 190 15.51 2.55 -4.87
N LEU A 191 14.78 2.73 -3.78
CA LEU A 191 14.65 4.00 -3.10
C LEU A 191 15.47 3.96 -1.81
N SER A 192 16.51 4.79 -1.75
CA SER A 192 17.30 4.95 -0.53
C SER A 192 16.60 5.87 0.44
N PHE A 193 15.98 5.29 1.42
CA PHE A 193 15.44 5.96 2.58
C PHE A 193 16.21 5.53 3.83
N ALA A 194 16.15 6.33 4.88
CA ALA A 194 16.60 5.96 6.22
C ALA A 194 15.66 4.91 6.84
N SER A 195 15.68 3.70 6.29
CA SER A 195 14.83 2.58 6.69
C SER A 195 15.62 1.27 6.70
N ASN A 196 15.26 0.37 7.61
CA ASN A 196 15.79 -0.99 7.62
C ASN A 196 15.18 -1.88 6.51
N ALA A 197 14.05 -1.48 5.95
CA ALA A 197 13.42 -2.19 4.84
C ALA A 197 14.05 -1.81 3.50
N ASN A 198 14.11 -2.76 2.58
CA ASN A 198 14.41 -2.48 1.17
C ASN A 198 13.18 -1.88 0.50
N ILE A 199 13.27 -0.64 0.05
CA ILE A 199 12.13 0.09 -0.52
C ILE A 199 12.31 0.19 -2.03
N TYR A 200 11.27 -0.23 -2.77
CA TYR A 200 11.22 -0.17 -4.22
C TYR A 200 10.02 0.64 -4.68
N GLY A 201 10.20 1.47 -5.68
CA GLY A 201 9.14 2.27 -6.29
C GLY A 201 9.01 1.98 -7.76
N THR A 202 7.78 1.90 -8.27
CA THR A 202 7.50 1.73 -9.68
C THR A 202 6.17 2.35 -10.08
N ARG A 203 5.84 2.23 -11.35
CA ARG A 203 4.56 2.66 -11.90
C ARG A 203 3.40 1.88 -11.26
N HIS A 204 2.26 2.54 -11.17
CA HIS A 204 0.99 1.86 -10.85
C HIS A 204 0.69 0.80 -11.93
N PRO A 205 0.25 -0.41 -11.56
CA PRO A 205 0.05 -1.53 -12.50
C PRO A 205 -0.97 -1.27 -13.61
N GLN A 206 -1.84 -0.28 -13.46
CA GLN A 206 -2.79 0.12 -14.48
C GLN A 206 -2.06 0.56 -15.76
N GLY A 207 -2.38 -0.08 -16.89
CA GLY A 207 -1.77 0.20 -18.18
C GLY A 207 -0.40 -0.44 -18.39
N THR A 208 0.00 -1.38 -17.52
CA THR A 208 1.17 -2.24 -17.75
C THR A 208 0.77 -3.52 -18.50
N SER A 209 1.69 -4.07 -19.30
CA SER A 209 1.48 -5.35 -19.98
C SER A 209 1.62 -6.53 -19.02
N ASN A 210 1.01 -7.67 -19.33
CA ASN A 210 1.20 -8.90 -18.55
C ASN A 210 2.67 -9.29 -18.46
N LYS A 211 3.41 -9.16 -19.56
CA LYS A 211 4.85 -9.43 -19.57
C LYS A 211 5.64 -8.55 -18.59
N TRP A 212 5.27 -7.28 -18.44
CA TRP A 212 5.87 -6.41 -17.42
C TRP A 212 5.55 -6.92 -16.01
N ARG A 213 4.29 -7.31 -15.76
CA ARG A 213 3.84 -7.82 -14.45
C ARG A 213 4.57 -9.10 -14.06
N GLU A 214 4.71 -10.04 -14.98
CA GLU A 214 5.46 -11.29 -14.79
C GLU A 214 6.94 -11.02 -14.47
N ASN A 215 7.61 -10.16 -15.24
CA ASN A 215 9.01 -9.81 -15.01
C ASN A 215 9.21 -9.10 -13.68
N PHE A 216 8.29 -8.19 -13.33
CA PHE A 216 8.33 -7.53 -12.03
C PHE A 216 8.25 -8.54 -10.88
N SER A 217 7.25 -9.42 -10.95
CA SER A 217 7.03 -10.45 -9.92
C SER A 217 8.24 -11.37 -9.78
N LYS A 218 8.81 -11.80 -10.90
CA LYS A 218 10.04 -12.60 -10.92
C LYS A 218 11.21 -11.84 -10.27
N TYR A 219 11.36 -10.56 -10.59
CA TYR A 219 12.42 -9.74 -10.00
C TYR A 219 12.27 -9.61 -8.47
N ILE A 220 11.04 -9.47 -7.96
CA ILE A 220 10.80 -9.46 -6.51
C ILE A 220 11.20 -10.80 -5.88
N VAL A 221 10.90 -11.91 -6.54
CA VAL A 221 11.33 -13.23 -6.07
C VAL A 221 12.85 -13.34 -6.04
N ASP A 222 13.55 -12.83 -7.05
CA ASP A 222 15.02 -12.80 -7.07
C ASP A 222 15.58 -11.98 -5.90
N ILE A 223 14.98 -10.83 -5.57
CA ILE A 223 15.36 -10.05 -4.37
C ILE A 223 15.15 -10.86 -3.09
N ILE A 224 14.00 -11.51 -2.94
CA ILE A 224 13.69 -12.32 -1.76
C ILE A 224 14.75 -13.42 -1.55
N ASN A 225 15.20 -14.04 -2.63
CA ASN A 225 16.20 -15.11 -2.58
C ASN A 225 17.60 -14.61 -2.17
N THR A 226 17.82 -13.31 -2.12
CA THR A 226 19.08 -12.68 -1.66
C THR A 226 19.05 -12.25 -0.19
N LEU A 227 17.87 -12.28 0.46
CA LEU A 227 17.68 -11.96 1.88
C LEU A 227 17.76 -13.19 2.76
#